data_2e2fc70b198797cdcc7e3e698249ad80
#
_entry.id   2e2fc70b198797cdcc7e3e698249ad80
#
_cell.length_a   1.000
_cell.length_b   1.000
_cell.length_c   1.000
_cell.angle_alpha   90.00
_cell.angle_beta   90.00
_cell.angle_gamma   90.00
#
_symmetry.space_group_name_H-M   'P 1'
#
loop_
_entity.id
_entity.type
_entity.pdbx_description
1 polymer ?
#
loop_
_entity_poly.entity_id
_entity_poly.type
_entity_poly.pdbx_seq_one_letter_code
_entity_poly.pdbx_strand_id
1 'polypeptide(L)'
;MESESLSMMTMNEMRTLMETLSAIYTDVCLLSADDVNDVREGAYTASSEGKYYACGHKRHFSRHCAAKQALATGEKACRIEVCGADVLHITVLPYKVEGRSYVLELVQRTPCQDTLDADSGERIMREISGYNTKLYRDALTGAYNRHYYEDVARKAPGPSCVAIMDLDDFKFCNDTYGHQAGDDALRILVSAVTACVRNRSDALVRYGGDEFLLVLPGIPADYFKVKLEQIRTAVQQTVVPGYPHFRLSLSIGGALQTLADPMENVVRRADFAGAAGYQYAGHGRL
;
A
#
# COMPACT_ATOMS: atom_id res chain seq x y z
N MET A 1 -27.30 5.41 -26.26
CA MET A 1 -25.83 5.46 -26.04
C MET A 1 -25.45 6.93 -26.13
N GLU A 2 -25.73 7.65 -25.07
CA GLU A 2 -25.36 9.06 -24.93
C GLU A 2 -24.05 9.10 -24.17
N SER A 3 -23.01 9.57 -24.85
CA SER A 3 -21.74 9.92 -24.23
C SER A 3 -22.01 11.15 -23.37
N GLU A 4 -22.09 10.98 -22.05
CA GLU A 4 -22.03 12.11 -21.12
C GLU A 4 -20.72 12.86 -21.39
N SER A 5 -20.85 14.02 -22.03
CA SER A 5 -19.80 15.01 -22.09
C SER A 5 -19.59 15.49 -20.65
N LEU A 6 -18.55 14.98 -19.98
CA LEU A 6 -18.06 15.56 -18.75
C LEU A 6 -17.79 17.03 -19.03
N SER A 7 -18.66 17.92 -18.50
CA SER A 7 -18.49 19.37 -18.61
C SER A 7 -17.15 19.70 -17.99
N MET A 8 -16.23 20.22 -18.81
CA MET A 8 -14.89 20.64 -18.32
C MET A 8 -15.11 21.82 -17.39
N MET A 9 -14.84 21.61 -16.10
CA MET A 9 -14.89 22.66 -15.08
C MET A 9 -13.93 23.79 -15.45
N THR A 10 -14.41 25.02 -15.38
CA THR A 10 -13.58 26.21 -15.57
C THR A 10 -12.86 26.60 -14.27
N MET A 11 -11.83 27.42 -14.36
CA MET A 11 -11.12 27.91 -13.17
C MET A 11 -12.04 28.78 -12.28
N ASN A 12 -13.00 29.49 -12.86
CA ASN A 12 -13.99 30.27 -12.12
C ASN A 12 -14.93 29.38 -11.31
N GLU A 13 -15.44 28.30 -11.90
CA GLU A 13 -16.28 27.32 -11.19
C GLU A 13 -15.51 26.64 -10.06
N MET A 14 -14.26 26.29 -10.30
CA MET A 14 -13.37 25.75 -9.26
C MET A 14 -13.17 26.75 -8.10
N ARG A 15 -12.98 28.03 -8.40
CA ARG A 15 -12.82 29.07 -7.38
C ARG A 15 -14.08 29.20 -6.53
N THR A 16 -15.27 29.23 -7.15
CA THR A 16 -16.57 29.26 -6.45
C THR A 16 -16.77 28.02 -5.57
N LEU A 17 -16.37 26.84 -6.07
CA LEU A 17 -16.39 25.61 -5.28
C LEU A 17 -15.48 25.70 -4.05
N MET A 18 -14.26 26.19 -4.23
CA MET A 18 -13.31 26.37 -3.11
C MET A 18 -13.83 27.37 -2.07
N GLU A 19 -14.42 28.48 -2.48
CA GLU A 19 -15.05 29.45 -1.57
C GLU A 19 -16.17 28.80 -0.75
N THR A 20 -17.02 28.00 -1.39
CA THR A 20 -18.10 27.27 -0.72
C THR A 20 -17.55 26.25 0.28
N LEU A 21 -16.52 25.50 -0.11
CA LEU A 21 -15.91 24.47 0.75
C LEU A 21 -15.11 25.09 1.90
N SER A 22 -14.56 26.30 1.73
CA SER A 22 -13.85 27.02 2.79
C SER A 22 -14.74 27.43 3.97
N ALA A 23 -16.06 27.38 3.80
CA ALA A 23 -17.02 27.56 4.90
C ALA A 23 -17.16 26.29 5.77
N ILE A 24 -16.76 25.14 5.26
CA ILE A 24 -16.94 23.82 5.90
C ILE A 24 -15.59 23.26 6.39
N TYR A 25 -14.56 23.38 5.56
CA TYR A 25 -13.23 22.84 5.85
C TYR A 25 -12.32 23.91 6.41
N THR A 26 -11.41 23.50 7.28
CA THR A 26 -10.42 24.40 7.89
C THR A 26 -9.52 25.01 6.82
N ASP A 27 -9.15 24.20 5.82
CA ASP A 27 -8.28 24.59 4.73
C ASP A 27 -8.73 23.93 3.42
N VAL A 28 -8.68 24.68 2.33
CA VAL A 28 -9.03 24.23 0.98
C VAL A 28 -7.93 24.69 0.02
N CYS A 29 -7.23 23.77 -0.59
CA CYS A 29 -6.12 24.04 -1.49
C CYS A 29 -6.31 23.37 -2.85
N LEU A 30 -6.00 24.08 -3.93
CA LEU A 30 -5.92 23.53 -5.29
C LEU A 30 -4.45 23.41 -5.68
N LEU A 31 -4.01 22.20 -6.00
CA LEU A 31 -2.65 21.89 -6.43
C LEU A 31 -2.67 21.41 -7.87
N SER A 32 -1.80 21.94 -8.72
CA SER A 32 -1.64 21.41 -10.08
C SER A 32 -0.89 20.07 -10.06
N ALA A 33 -1.05 19.27 -11.10
CA ALA A 33 -0.29 18.03 -11.25
C ALA A 33 1.23 18.30 -11.28
N ASP A 34 1.65 19.46 -11.80
CA ASP A 34 3.05 19.86 -11.84
C ASP A 34 3.55 20.18 -10.41
N ASP A 35 2.77 20.89 -9.60
CA ASP A 35 3.11 21.17 -8.20
C ASP A 35 3.24 19.90 -7.36
N VAL A 36 2.39 18.91 -7.61
CA VAL A 36 2.40 17.61 -6.89
C VAL A 36 3.59 16.75 -7.32
N ASN A 37 4.05 16.87 -8.56
CA ASN A 37 5.14 16.06 -9.12
C ASN A 37 6.52 16.71 -9.02
N ASP A 38 6.61 18.07 -9.00
CA ASP A 38 7.88 18.83 -9.03
C ASP A 38 8.47 19.04 -7.62
N VAL A 39 8.51 18.03 -6.81
CA VAL A 39 9.02 18.13 -5.45
C VAL A 39 10.53 17.95 -5.43
N ARG A 40 11.28 19.01 -5.62
CA ARG A 40 12.69 19.12 -5.19
C ARG A 40 12.73 19.46 -3.69
N GLU A 41 13.59 18.78 -2.95
CA GLU A 41 13.81 19.05 -1.53
C GLU A 41 14.02 20.54 -1.26
N GLY A 42 13.09 21.18 -0.57
CA GLY A 42 13.28 22.48 0.09
C GLY A 42 12.74 23.70 -0.61
N ALA A 43 12.09 23.62 -1.76
CA ALA A 43 11.61 24.80 -2.49
C ALA A 43 10.11 24.77 -2.78
N TYR A 44 9.29 25.02 -1.76
CA TYR A 44 7.97 25.62 -2.00
C TYR A 44 8.14 27.13 -1.99
N THR A 45 8.39 27.71 -3.15
CA THR A 45 8.16 29.13 -3.36
C THR A 45 6.68 29.32 -3.66
N ALA A 46 5.99 29.96 -2.73
CA ALA A 46 4.62 30.39 -2.90
C ALA A 46 4.49 31.15 -4.23
N SER A 47 3.74 30.62 -5.19
CA SER A 47 3.20 31.45 -6.26
C SER A 47 2.21 32.41 -5.63
N SER A 48 2.28 33.68 -6.02
CA SER A 48 1.80 34.87 -5.35
C SER A 48 0.28 35.05 -5.18
N GLU A 49 -0.53 33.99 -5.26
CA GLU A 49 -2.00 34.07 -5.12
C GLU A 49 -2.67 32.97 -4.29
N GLY A 50 -1.93 32.08 -3.64
CA GLY A 50 -2.49 31.05 -2.77
C GLY A 50 -1.84 31.07 -1.40
N LYS A 51 -2.61 31.21 -0.32
CA LYS A 51 -2.14 31.00 1.03
C LYS A 51 -1.81 29.52 1.22
N TYR A 52 -0.56 29.17 0.97
CA TYR A 52 -0.05 27.85 1.34
C TYR A 52 0.08 27.77 2.85
N TYR A 53 -0.48 26.73 3.43
CA TYR A 53 -0.37 26.52 4.86
C TYR A 53 1.06 26.22 5.24
N ALA A 54 1.59 27.09 6.08
CA ALA A 54 2.79 26.87 6.87
C ALA A 54 2.54 25.86 8.01
N CYS A 55 1.89 24.75 7.72
CA CYS A 55 2.09 23.54 8.46
C CYS A 55 3.38 22.97 7.90
N GLY A 56 4.48 22.94 8.66
CA GLY A 56 5.82 22.56 8.23
C GLY A 56 5.94 21.14 7.66
N HIS A 57 5.09 20.81 6.73
CA HIS A 57 4.94 19.50 6.13
C HIS A 57 5.95 19.29 5.01
N LYS A 58 7.20 19.05 5.41
CA LYS A 58 8.22 18.36 4.61
C LYS A 58 7.79 16.94 4.18
N ARG A 59 6.48 16.63 4.10
CA ARG A 59 5.99 15.24 4.00
C ARG A 59 5.27 14.88 2.71
N HIS A 60 5.15 15.75 1.73
CA HIS A 60 4.70 15.37 0.39
C HIS A 60 5.66 14.42 -0.36
N PHE A 61 6.78 14.08 0.27
CA PHE A 61 7.83 13.20 -0.26
C PHE A 61 7.58 11.70 -0.03
N SER A 62 6.53 11.33 0.70
CA SER A 62 6.28 9.91 0.91
C SER A 62 5.64 9.31 -0.34
N ARG A 63 6.00 8.07 -0.67
CA ARG A 63 5.32 7.25 -1.69
C ARG A 63 3.81 7.11 -1.45
N HIS A 64 3.34 7.47 -0.27
CA HIS A 64 1.95 7.45 0.18
C HIS A 64 1.32 8.84 0.23
N CYS A 65 1.78 9.78 -0.58
CA CYS A 65 1.16 11.09 -0.69
C CYS A 65 -0.24 10.94 -1.30
N ALA A 66 -1.28 11.32 -0.57
CA ALA A 66 -2.66 11.23 -1.02
C ALA A 66 -2.91 12.01 -2.33
N ALA A 67 -2.22 13.15 -2.52
CA ALA A 67 -2.30 13.92 -3.75
C ALA A 67 -1.72 13.16 -4.96
N LYS A 68 -0.57 12.51 -4.80
CA LYS A 68 0.01 11.66 -5.87
C LYS A 68 -0.87 10.46 -6.17
N GLN A 69 -1.44 9.85 -5.15
CA GLN A 69 -2.37 8.74 -5.31
C GLN A 69 -3.61 9.17 -6.09
N ALA A 70 -4.26 10.27 -5.68
CA ALA A 70 -5.46 10.78 -6.36
C ALA A 70 -5.19 11.15 -7.83
N LEU A 71 -4.03 11.75 -8.14
CA LEU A 71 -3.63 12.04 -9.53
C LEU A 71 -3.41 10.77 -10.36
N ALA A 72 -2.79 9.76 -9.77
CA ALA A 72 -2.45 8.52 -10.48
C ALA A 72 -3.68 7.65 -10.75
N THR A 73 -4.62 7.59 -9.79
CA THR A 73 -5.80 6.72 -9.89
C THR A 73 -7.02 7.41 -10.51
N GLY A 74 -7.07 8.74 -10.47
CA GLY A 74 -8.28 9.50 -10.80
C GLY A 74 -9.39 9.36 -9.77
N GLU A 75 -9.10 8.80 -8.58
CA GLU A 75 -10.06 8.56 -7.51
C GLU A 75 -9.74 9.39 -6.27
N LYS A 76 -10.74 9.58 -5.42
CA LYS A 76 -10.60 10.22 -4.11
C LYS A 76 -9.57 9.48 -3.27
N ALA A 77 -8.67 10.22 -2.62
CA ALA A 77 -7.77 9.71 -1.59
C ALA A 77 -8.00 10.42 -0.26
N CYS A 78 -7.80 9.72 0.85
CA CYS A 78 -7.95 10.27 2.19
C CYS A 78 -6.73 9.92 3.04
N ARG A 79 -6.37 10.84 3.97
CA ARG A 79 -5.29 10.63 4.93
C ARG A 79 -5.62 11.30 6.25
N ILE A 80 -5.17 10.72 7.35
CA ILE A 80 -5.20 11.33 8.68
C ILE A 80 -3.76 11.59 9.11
N GLU A 81 -3.50 12.79 9.59
CA GLU A 81 -2.21 13.19 10.15
C GLU A 81 -2.39 13.76 11.54
N VAL A 82 -1.40 13.55 12.41
CA VAL A 82 -1.32 14.21 13.71
C VAL A 82 -0.21 15.26 13.63
N CYS A 83 -0.56 16.50 13.89
CA CYS A 83 0.33 17.65 13.83
C CYS A 83 0.28 18.41 15.17
N GLY A 84 1.26 18.12 16.04
CA GLY A 84 1.24 18.67 17.39
C GLY A 84 0.03 18.18 18.18
N ALA A 85 -0.79 19.11 18.65
CA ALA A 85 -2.04 18.83 19.36
C ALA A 85 -3.27 18.73 18.43
N ASP A 86 -3.10 18.68 17.11
CA ASP A 86 -4.20 18.65 16.15
C ASP A 86 -4.23 17.34 15.37
N VAL A 87 -5.43 16.87 15.07
CA VAL A 87 -5.68 15.80 14.10
C VAL A 87 -6.18 16.43 12.81
N LEU A 88 -5.48 16.17 11.71
CA LEU A 88 -5.83 16.64 10.37
C LEU A 88 -6.47 15.51 9.58
N HIS A 89 -7.71 15.68 9.17
CA HIS A 89 -8.36 14.84 8.19
C HIS A 89 -8.18 15.47 6.81
N ILE A 90 -7.40 14.84 5.96
CA ILE A 90 -7.05 15.33 4.64
C ILE A 90 -7.79 14.48 3.61
N THR A 91 -8.65 15.11 2.83
CA THR A 91 -9.35 14.51 1.70
C THR A 91 -8.84 15.15 0.42
N VAL A 92 -8.44 14.33 -0.54
CA VAL A 92 -7.92 14.78 -1.83
C VAL A 92 -8.82 14.28 -2.96
N LEU A 93 -9.30 15.22 -3.78
CA LEU A 93 -10.20 14.95 -4.89
C LEU A 93 -9.51 15.35 -6.21
N PRO A 94 -9.39 14.44 -7.18
CA PRO A 94 -8.84 14.79 -8.50
C PRO A 94 -9.88 15.53 -9.34
N TYR A 95 -9.45 16.57 -10.02
CA TYR A 95 -10.26 17.37 -10.95
C TYR A 95 -9.54 17.62 -12.27
N LYS A 96 -10.30 17.77 -13.33
CA LYS A 96 -9.84 18.37 -14.60
C LYS A 96 -10.45 19.75 -14.74
N VAL A 97 -9.58 20.77 -14.75
CA VAL A 97 -9.96 22.18 -14.88
C VAL A 97 -9.29 22.70 -16.15
N GLU A 98 -10.09 23.17 -17.11
CA GLU A 98 -9.61 23.69 -18.40
C GLU A 98 -8.62 22.75 -19.12
N GLY A 99 -8.88 21.44 -19.03
CA GLY A 99 -8.05 20.39 -19.65
C GLY A 99 -6.78 20.02 -18.89
N ARG A 100 -6.46 20.70 -17.77
CA ARG A 100 -5.30 20.37 -16.91
C ARG A 100 -5.75 19.58 -15.68
N SER A 101 -4.87 18.70 -15.20
CA SER A 101 -5.13 17.91 -14.00
C SER A 101 -4.73 18.68 -12.74
N TYR A 102 -5.66 18.69 -11.78
CA TYR A 102 -5.49 19.28 -10.46
C TYR A 102 -5.95 18.29 -9.39
N VAL A 103 -5.54 18.53 -8.16
CA VAL A 103 -6.14 17.93 -6.97
C VAL A 103 -6.64 19.04 -6.04
N LEU A 104 -7.86 18.87 -5.55
CA LEU A 104 -8.45 19.70 -4.51
C LEU A 104 -8.21 19.02 -3.18
N GLU A 105 -7.39 19.62 -2.34
CA GLU A 105 -7.09 19.14 -0.99
C GLU A 105 -7.97 19.84 0.02
N LEU A 106 -8.74 19.08 0.77
CA LEU A 106 -9.67 19.53 1.81
C LEU A 106 -9.12 19.08 3.15
N VAL A 107 -8.82 20.01 4.04
CA VAL A 107 -8.28 19.73 5.36
C VAL A 107 -9.29 20.11 6.43
N GLN A 108 -9.67 19.17 7.25
CA GLN A 108 -10.42 19.40 8.46
C GLN A 108 -9.47 19.23 9.66
N ARG A 109 -9.28 20.31 10.40
CA ARG A 109 -8.48 20.32 11.62
C ARG A 109 -9.40 20.13 12.82
N THR A 110 -9.09 19.14 13.65
CA THR A 110 -9.74 18.93 14.94
C THR A 110 -8.72 19.23 16.03
N PRO A 111 -8.90 20.31 16.80
CA PRO A 111 -8.01 20.61 17.93
C PRO A 111 -8.12 19.53 18.99
N CYS A 112 -6.99 19.04 19.46
CA CYS A 112 -6.92 18.10 20.59
C CYS A 112 -7.00 18.82 21.96
N GLN A 113 -7.24 20.12 22.01
CA GLN A 113 -7.06 20.92 23.22
C GLN A 113 -8.13 20.76 24.30
N ASP A 114 -9.31 20.23 23.99
CA ASP A 114 -10.40 20.21 24.99
C ASP A 114 -10.70 18.83 25.61
N THR A 115 -10.02 17.76 25.20
CA THR A 115 -10.28 16.42 25.75
C THR A 115 -9.06 15.49 25.83
N LEU A 116 -7.90 15.92 25.41
CA LEU A 116 -6.77 14.99 25.23
C LEU A 116 -5.48 15.56 25.86
N ASP A 117 -5.15 15.10 27.07
CA ASP A 117 -3.79 15.02 27.57
C ASP A 117 -2.90 14.22 26.59
N ALA A 118 -1.59 14.28 26.73
CA ALA A 118 -0.63 13.63 25.83
C ALA A 118 -0.92 12.12 25.63
N ASP A 119 -1.58 11.49 26.59
CA ASP A 119 -1.99 10.08 26.60
C ASP A 119 -3.14 9.79 25.60
N SER A 120 -3.93 10.77 25.29
CA SER A 120 -5.08 10.63 24.37
C SER A 120 -4.71 10.76 22.90
N GLY A 121 -3.69 11.56 22.55
CA GLY A 121 -3.10 11.57 21.21
C GLY A 121 -2.50 10.21 20.84
N GLU A 122 -1.78 9.60 21.79
CA GLU A 122 -1.30 8.23 21.65
C GLU A 122 -2.45 7.20 21.60
N ARG A 123 -3.54 7.44 22.30
CA ARG A 123 -4.72 6.56 22.30
C ARG A 123 -5.44 6.59 20.96
N ILE A 124 -5.65 7.76 20.36
CA ILE A 124 -6.21 7.90 19.01
C ILE A 124 -5.28 7.24 17.98
N MET A 125 -3.97 7.46 18.06
CA MET A 125 -3.03 6.79 17.16
C MET A 125 -3.04 5.27 17.34
N ARG A 126 -3.19 4.78 18.57
CA ARG A 126 -3.38 3.36 18.86
C ARG A 126 -4.70 2.83 18.32
N GLU A 127 -5.80 3.58 18.42
CA GLU A 127 -7.10 3.21 17.86
C GLU A 127 -7.07 3.20 16.33
N ILE A 128 -6.54 4.24 15.67
CA ILE A 128 -6.38 4.29 14.20
C ILE A 128 -5.46 3.16 13.72
N SER A 129 -4.35 2.92 14.40
CA SER A 129 -3.45 1.81 14.13
C SER A 129 -4.16 0.46 14.37
N GLY A 130 -4.98 0.37 15.42
CA GLY A 130 -5.82 -0.78 15.71
C GLY A 130 -6.90 -1.03 14.64
N TYR A 131 -7.54 0.01 14.11
CA TYR A 131 -8.48 -0.10 12.99
C TYR A 131 -7.77 -0.54 11.71
N ASN A 132 -6.64 0.06 11.36
CA ASN A 132 -5.85 -0.35 10.21
C ASN A 132 -5.33 -1.79 10.34
N THR A 133 -4.93 -2.18 11.55
CA THR A 133 -4.52 -3.56 11.83
C THR A 133 -5.69 -4.52 11.64
N LYS A 134 -6.88 -4.22 12.16
CA LYS A 134 -8.08 -5.06 12.00
C LYS A 134 -8.54 -5.12 10.54
N LEU A 135 -8.42 -4.01 9.80
CA LEU A 135 -8.87 -3.91 8.41
C LEU A 135 -7.93 -4.65 7.45
N TYR A 136 -6.61 -4.54 7.67
CA TYR A 136 -5.60 -4.94 6.68
C TYR A 136 -4.68 -6.07 7.12
N ARG A 137 -4.82 -6.59 8.34
CA ARG A 137 -4.00 -7.71 8.82
C ARG A 137 -4.79 -9.00 8.89
N ASP A 138 -4.14 -10.11 8.56
CA ASP A 138 -4.66 -11.45 8.83
C ASP A 138 -4.56 -11.75 10.32
N ALA A 139 -5.67 -12.16 10.92
CA ALA A 139 -5.78 -12.34 12.38
C ALA A 139 -4.91 -13.48 12.92
N LEU A 140 -4.63 -14.50 12.09
CA LEU A 140 -3.82 -15.65 12.48
C LEU A 140 -2.33 -15.36 12.42
N THR A 141 -1.89 -14.79 11.31
CA THR A 141 -0.46 -14.72 10.95
C THR A 141 0.15 -13.33 11.13
N GLY A 142 -0.67 -12.28 11.19
CA GLY A 142 -0.22 -10.89 11.21
C GLY A 142 0.32 -10.37 9.87
N ALA A 143 0.39 -11.18 8.82
CA ALA A 143 0.62 -10.73 7.45
C ALA A 143 -0.47 -9.75 7.01
N TYR A 144 -0.28 -9.02 5.93
CA TYR A 144 -1.40 -8.31 5.33
C TYR A 144 -2.45 -9.31 4.85
N ASN A 145 -3.73 -8.92 4.84
CA ASN A 145 -4.80 -9.74 4.28
C ASN A 145 -5.07 -9.38 2.82
N ARG A 146 -5.95 -10.14 2.17
CA ARG A 146 -6.33 -9.92 0.77
C ARG A 146 -6.92 -8.53 0.53
N HIS A 147 -7.63 -7.97 1.52
CA HIS A 147 -8.22 -6.64 1.41
C HIS A 147 -7.15 -5.54 1.25
N TYR A 148 -6.02 -5.65 1.98
CA TYR A 148 -4.86 -4.78 1.78
C TYR A 148 -4.30 -4.86 0.36
N TYR A 149 -4.23 -6.06 -0.22
CA TYR A 149 -3.77 -6.21 -1.60
C TYR A 149 -4.69 -5.46 -2.58
N GLU A 150 -6.01 -5.65 -2.47
CA GLU A 150 -6.98 -5.05 -3.37
C GLU A 150 -7.01 -3.51 -3.26
N ASP A 151 -6.88 -2.98 -2.05
CA ASP A 151 -6.99 -1.54 -1.80
C ASP A 151 -5.69 -0.79 -1.98
N VAL A 152 -4.56 -1.38 -1.62
CA VAL A 152 -3.28 -0.70 -1.46
C VAL A 152 -2.20 -1.27 -2.36
N ALA A 153 -1.85 -2.55 -2.21
CA ALA A 153 -0.66 -3.11 -2.85
C ALA A 153 -0.80 -3.18 -4.37
N ARG A 154 -1.99 -3.52 -4.87
CA ARG A 154 -2.30 -3.59 -6.30
C ARG A 154 -2.19 -2.24 -7.01
N LYS A 155 -2.47 -1.16 -6.29
CA LYS A 155 -2.49 0.22 -6.78
C LYS A 155 -1.15 0.94 -6.57
N ALA A 156 -0.15 0.26 -6.03
CA ALA A 156 1.16 0.87 -5.75
C ALA A 156 1.81 1.36 -7.05
N PRO A 157 2.33 2.61 -7.07
CA PRO A 157 2.93 3.18 -8.28
C PRO A 157 4.27 2.53 -8.62
N GLY A 158 4.51 2.34 -9.90
CA GLY A 158 5.77 1.84 -10.45
C GLY A 158 5.85 0.32 -10.55
N PRO A 159 6.86 -0.19 -11.27
CA PRO A 159 7.03 -1.62 -11.47
C PRO A 159 7.36 -2.32 -10.17
N SER A 160 6.69 -3.45 -9.94
CA SER A 160 6.89 -4.32 -8.80
C SER A 160 7.33 -5.72 -9.25
N CYS A 161 8.12 -6.38 -8.44
CA CYS A 161 8.27 -7.83 -8.55
C CYS A 161 7.24 -8.50 -7.66
N VAL A 162 6.62 -9.55 -8.15
CA VAL A 162 5.55 -10.26 -7.46
C VAL A 162 5.90 -11.74 -7.35
N ALA A 163 5.67 -12.33 -6.18
CA ALA A 163 5.79 -13.78 -6.02
C ALA A 163 4.52 -14.34 -5.36
N ILE A 164 4.04 -15.47 -5.88
CA ILE A 164 3.09 -16.34 -5.21
C ILE A 164 3.89 -17.41 -4.48
N MET A 165 3.52 -17.69 -3.25
CA MET A 165 4.12 -18.67 -2.39
C MET A 165 3.04 -19.56 -1.82
N ASP A 166 3.24 -20.85 -1.88
CA ASP A 166 2.36 -21.88 -1.34
C ASP A 166 3.14 -22.79 -0.39
N LEU A 167 2.54 -23.12 0.75
CA LEU A 167 3.17 -23.99 1.74
C LEU A 167 2.99 -25.46 1.32
N ASP A 168 4.07 -26.10 0.93
CA ASP A 168 4.06 -27.49 0.49
C ASP A 168 3.52 -28.42 1.59
N ASP A 169 2.68 -29.38 1.19
CA ASP A 169 2.11 -30.41 2.06
C ASP A 169 1.31 -29.85 3.28
N PHE A 170 0.76 -28.62 3.18
CA PHE A 170 0.01 -28.01 4.27
C PHE A 170 -1.18 -28.83 4.73
N LYS A 171 -1.92 -29.43 3.78
CA LYS A 171 -3.03 -30.33 4.10
C LYS A 171 -2.54 -31.55 4.86
N PHE A 172 -1.43 -32.17 4.44
CA PHE A 172 -0.84 -33.30 5.16
C PHE A 172 -0.42 -32.92 6.58
N CYS A 173 0.13 -31.71 6.77
CA CYS A 173 0.42 -31.18 8.10
C CYS A 173 -0.82 -31.13 8.99
N ASN A 174 -1.92 -30.56 8.49
CA ASN A 174 -3.18 -30.47 9.22
C ASN A 174 -3.76 -31.85 9.54
N ASP A 175 -3.77 -32.74 8.57
CA ASP A 175 -4.35 -34.09 8.72
C ASP A 175 -3.53 -34.97 9.69
N THR A 176 -2.20 -34.76 9.76
CA THR A 176 -1.29 -35.58 10.57
C THR A 176 -1.11 -35.02 12.00
N TYR A 177 -0.93 -33.69 12.12
CA TYR A 177 -0.57 -33.03 13.38
C TYR A 177 -1.68 -32.15 13.97
N GLY A 178 -2.80 -32.03 13.25
CA GLY A 178 -3.94 -31.20 13.63
C GLY A 178 -3.82 -29.74 13.18
N HIS A 179 -4.96 -29.02 13.18
CA HIS A 179 -5.03 -27.63 12.71
C HIS A 179 -4.16 -26.68 13.50
N GLN A 180 -3.88 -26.93 14.78
CA GLN A 180 -2.98 -26.10 15.58
C GLN A 180 -1.55 -26.12 15.02
N ALA A 181 -1.07 -27.28 14.57
CA ALA A 181 0.24 -27.39 13.93
C ALA A 181 0.30 -26.61 12.60
N GLY A 182 -0.78 -26.67 11.81
CA GLY A 182 -0.90 -25.85 10.60
C GLY A 182 -0.92 -24.36 10.88
N ASP A 183 -1.64 -23.93 11.90
CA ASP A 183 -1.64 -22.53 12.34
C ASP A 183 -0.26 -22.03 12.77
N ASP A 184 0.48 -22.86 13.50
CA ASP A 184 1.85 -22.55 13.93
C ASP A 184 2.82 -22.54 12.72
N ALA A 185 2.65 -23.46 11.77
CA ALA A 185 3.39 -23.47 10.52
C ALA A 185 3.22 -22.17 9.73
N LEU A 186 1.98 -21.66 9.59
CA LEU A 186 1.69 -20.41 8.91
C LEU A 186 2.29 -19.19 9.63
N ARG A 187 2.25 -19.15 10.97
CA ARG A 187 2.87 -18.07 11.76
C ARG A 187 4.38 -18.04 11.58
N ILE A 188 5.01 -19.21 11.60
CA ILE A 188 6.46 -19.36 11.42
C ILE A 188 6.88 -18.96 10.02
N LEU A 189 6.14 -19.41 8.99
CA LEU A 189 6.36 -18.99 7.62
C LEU A 189 6.38 -17.47 7.50
N VAL A 190 5.33 -16.80 8.00
CA VAL A 190 5.24 -15.34 7.96
C VAL A 190 6.39 -14.68 8.69
N SER A 191 6.80 -15.19 9.84
CA SER A 191 7.95 -14.70 10.59
C SER A 191 9.26 -14.80 9.78
N ALA A 192 9.52 -15.98 9.16
CA ALA A 192 10.71 -16.22 8.36
C ALA A 192 10.76 -15.32 7.11
N VAL A 193 9.64 -15.19 6.39
CA VAL A 193 9.55 -14.31 5.20
C VAL A 193 9.73 -12.84 5.61
N THR A 194 9.07 -12.40 6.68
CA THR A 194 9.14 -11.01 7.15
C THR A 194 10.57 -10.61 7.54
N ALA A 195 11.37 -11.53 8.08
CA ALA A 195 12.78 -11.29 8.35
C ALA A 195 13.64 -11.06 7.09
N CYS A 196 13.17 -11.51 5.94
CA CYS A 196 13.87 -11.38 4.65
C CYS A 196 13.46 -10.15 3.84
N VAL A 197 12.41 -9.42 4.22
CA VAL A 197 11.82 -8.32 3.44
C VAL A 197 11.92 -6.96 4.15
N ARG A 198 11.71 -5.88 3.41
CA ARG A 198 11.80 -4.50 3.92
C ARG A 198 10.45 -4.08 4.52
N ASN A 199 10.38 -3.81 5.80
CA ASN A 199 9.15 -3.50 6.55
C ASN A 199 8.34 -2.31 6.01
N ARG A 200 8.93 -1.39 5.24
CA ARG A 200 8.25 -0.16 4.79
C ARG A 200 7.81 -0.16 3.34
N SER A 201 8.33 -1.04 2.52
CA SER A 201 8.08 -1.04 1.08
C SER A 201 7.52 -2.35 0.55
N ASP A 202 7.86 -3.46 1.18
CA ASP A 202 7.48 -4.79 0.74
C ASP A 202 6.20 -5.21 1.45
N ALA A 203 5.33 -5.91 0.75
CA ALA A 203 4.07 -6.38 1.30
C ALA A 203 3.98 -7.90 1.20
N LEU A 204 3.95 -8.58 2.35
CA LEU A 204 3.58 -9.97 2.46
C LEU A 204 2.09 -10.05 2.78
N VAL A 205 1.33 -10.66 1.89
CA VAL A 205 -0.14 -10.77 1.94
C VAL A 205 -0.52 -12.23 2.05
N ARG A 206 -1.34 -12.59 3.01
CA ARG A 206 -2.03 -13.88 3.01
C ARG A 206 -3.20 -13.80 2.04
N TYR A 207 -3.07 -14.45 0.89
CA TYR A 207 -3.99 -14.35 -0.23
C TYR A 207 -5.13 -15.38 -0.16
N GLY A 208 -4.82 -16.55 0.37
CA GLY A 208 -5.72 -17.68 0.60
C GLY A 208 -5.38 -18.43 1.89
N GLY A 209 -5.80 -19.69 2.03
CA GLY A 209 -5.53 -20.53 3.20
C GLY A 209 -4.06 -20.64 3.55
N ASP A 210 -3.27 -21.26 2.67
CA ASP A 210 -1.82 -21.48 2.72
C ASP A 210 -1.07 -20.71 1.63
N GLU A 211 -1.79 -19.93 0.83
CA GLU A 211 -1.25 -19.11 -0.25
C GLU A 211 -0.88 -17.70 0.22
N PHE A 212 0.32 -17.26 -0.14
CA PHE A 212 0.84 -15.94 0.15
C PHE A 212 1.28 -15.23 -1.12
N LEU A 213 1.00 -13.93 -1.17
CA LEU A 213 1.45 -13.02 -2.22
C LEU A 213 2.50 -12.08 -1.65
N LEU A 214 3.66 -12.02 -2.27
CA LEU A 214 4.73 -11.07 -1.93
C LEU A 214 4.85 -10.03 -3.03
N VAL A 215 4.70 -8.77 -2.66
CA VAL A 215 4.85 -7.62 -3.56
C VAL A 215 6.09 -6.82 -3.15
N LEU A 216 7.03 -6.68 -4.07
CA LEU A 216 8.34 -6.06 -3.87
C LEU A 216 8.52 -4.86 -4.83
N PRO A 217 8.08 -3.65 -4.46
CA PRO A 217 8.21 -2.48 -5.31
C PRO A 217 9.67 -2.06 -5.51
N GLY A 218 10.04 -1.78 -6.76
CA GLY A 218 11.34 -1.20 -7.11
C GLY A 218 12.56 -2.08 -6.82
N ILE A 219 12.39 -3.40 -6.68
CA ILE A 219 13.54 -4.33 -6.58
C ILE A 219 14.08 -4.63 -7.99
N PRO A 220 15.40 -4.60 -8.21
CA PRO A 220 16.00 -5.00 -9.48
C PRO A 220 15.72 -6.49 -9.80
N ALA A 221 15.55 -6.80 -11.08
CA ALA A 221 15.22 -8.14 -11.56
C ALA A 221 16.23 -9.21 -11.11
N ASP A 222 17.51 -8.89 -11.20
CA ASP A 222 18.59 -9.82 -10.81
C ASP A 222 18.55 -10.11 -9.29
N TYR A 223 18.19 -9.11 -8.51
CA TYR A 223 18.09 -9.25 -7.05
C TYR A 223 16.81 -10.00 -6.63
N PHE A 224 15.77 -9.95 -7.45
CA PHE A 224 14.50 -10.62 -7.15
C PHE A 224 14.67 -12.13 -7.02
N LYS A 225 15.35 -12.77 -7.98
CA LYS A 225 15.63 -14.21 -7.92
C LYS A 225 16.42 -14.61 -6.68
N VAL A 226 17.46 -13.83 -6.36
CA VAL A 226 18.27 -14.06 -5.15
C VAL A 226 17.42 -13.91 -3.90
N LYS A 227 16.49 -12.94 -3.88
CA LYS A 227 15.58 -12.71 -2.77
C LYS A 227 14.61 -13.88 -2.55
N LEU A 228 14.05 -14.45 -3.63
CA LEU A 228 13.15 -15.60 -3.53
C LEU A 228 13.88 -16.84 -2.99
N GLU A 229 15.10 -17.08 -3.44
CA GLU A 229 15.92 -18.21 -2.95
C GLU A 229 16.33 -18.01 -1.48
N GLN A 230 16.63 -16.76 -1.09
CA GLN A 230 16.89 -16.42 0.31
C GLN A 230 15.66 -16.73 1.19
N ILE A 231 14.47 -16.37 0.75
CA ILE A 231 13.21 -16.65 1.45
C ILE A 231 12.98 -18.14 1.56
N ARG A 232 13.11 -18.87 0.45
CA ARG A 232 12.94 -20.33 0.42
C ARG A 232 13.87 -21.03 1.42
N THR A 233 15.14 -20.65 1.39
CA THR A 233 16.16 -21.18 2.31
C THR A 233 15.84 -20.85 3.77
N ALA A 234 15.46 -19.62 4.05
CA ALA A 234 15.08 -19.18 5.41
C ALA A 234 13.93 -20.02 5.97
N VAL A 235 12.87 -20.25 5.15
CA VAL A 235 11.74 -21.08 5.56
C VAL A 235 12.15 -22.53 5.80
N GLN A 236 12.95 -23.14 4.92
CA GLN A 236 13.43 -24.52 5.07
C GLN A 236 14.27 -24.74 6.33
N GLN A 237 14.96 -23.71 6.82
CA GLN A 237 15.76 -23.76 8.03
C GLN A 237 14.95 -23.61 9.31
N THR A 238 13.68 -23.25 9.22
CA THR A 238 12.83 -23.10 10.40
C THR A 238 12.37 -24.44 10.95
N VAL A 239 12.12 -24.44 12.26
CA VAL A 239 11.56 -25.59 12.97
C VAL A 239 10.23 -25.18 13.57
N VAL A 240 9.20 -25.97 13.37
CA VAL A 240 7.89 -25.74 13.97
C VAL A 240 7.94 -26.20 15.43
N PRO A 241 7.75 -25.32 16.42
CA PRO A 241 7.79 -25.68 17.83
C PRO A 241 6.77 -26.77 18.17
N GLY A 242 7.20 -27.79 18.91
CA GLY A 242 6.38 -28.97 19.20
C GLY A 242 6.39 -30.05 18.12
N TYR A 243 6.89 -29.74 16.91
CA TYR A 243 6.92 -30.67 15.77
C TYR A 243 8.32 -30.74 15.13
N PRO A 244 9.35 -31.21 15.83
CA PRO A 244 10.76 -31.10 15.41
C PRO A 244 11.09 -31.89 14.14
N HIS A 245 10.26 -32.85 13.77
CA HIS A 245 10.41 -33.62 12.55
C HIS A 245 9.70 -33.02 11.34
N PHE A 246 8.84 -32.03 11.54
CA PHE A 246 8.15 -31.34 10.46
C PHE A 246 9.02 -30.19 9.94
N ARG A 247 9.33 -30.23 8.65
CA ARG A 247 10.09 -29.19 7.97
C ARG A 247 9.17 -28.45 7.01
N LEU A 248 9.22 -27.11 7.05
CA LEU A 248 8.50 -26.30 6.09
C LEU A 248 9.24 -26.26 4.76
N SER A 249 8.51 -26.34 3.68
CA SER A 249 9.00 -26.05 2.33
C SER A 249 7.98 -25.18 1.59
N LEU A 250 8.47 -24.41 0.63
CA LEU A 250 7.67 -23.50 -0.17
C LEU A 250 7.83 -23.76 -1.66
N SER A 251 6.71 -23.85 -2.34
CA SER A 251 6.63 -23.60 -3.78
C SER A 251 6.52 -22.10 -4.03
N ILE A 252 7.42 -21.54 -4.84
CA ILE A 252 7.47 -20.11 -5.12
C ILE A 252 7.51 -19.87 -6.62
N GLY A 253 6.53 -19.09 -7.12
CA GLY A 253 6.54 -18.58 -8.49
C GLY A 253 6.70 -17.06 -8.48
N GLY A 254 7.57 -16.54 -9.33
CA GLY A 254 7.85 -15.12 -9.38
C GLY A 254 7.67 -14.52 -10.78
N ALA A 255 7.21 -13.26 -10.85
CA ALA A 255 7.07 -12.50 -12.08
C ALA A 255 7.46 -11.03 -11.90
N LEU A 256 7.94 -10.41 -12.98
CA LEU A 256 8.28 -8.99 -13.04
C LEU A 256 7.13 -8.22 -13.66
N GLN A 257 6.79 -7.09 -13.09
CA GLN A 257 5.86 -6.12 -13.66
C GLN A 257 6.60 -5.15 -14.58
N THR A 258 6.05 -4.89 -15.75
CA THR A 258 6.45 -3.75 -16.60
C THR A 258 5.52 -2.55 -16.33
N LEU A 259 5.92 -1.34 -16.76
CA LEU A 259 5.13 -0.12 -16.56
C LEU A 259 3.71 -0.17 -17.16
N ALA A 260 3.51 -0.97 -18.21
CA ALA A 260 2.22 -1.09 -18.90
C ALA A 260 1.38 -2.31 -18.46
N ASP A 261 1.89 -3.09 -17.50
CA ASP A 261 1.33 -4.40 -17.15
C ASP A 261 0.41 -4.29 -15.93
N PRO A 262 -0.88 -4.60 -16.08
CA PRO A 262 -1.78 -4.67 -14.93
C PRO A 262 -1.29 -5.69 -13.90
N MET A 263 -1.38 -5.36 -12.62
CA MET A 263 -0.90 -6.21 -11.52
C MET A 263 -1.52 -7.61 -11.55
N GLU A 264 -2.77 -7.74 -11.97
CA GLU A 264 -3.46 -9.03 -12.10
C GLU A 264 -2.79 -9.98 -13.09
N ASN A 265 -2.25 -9.44 -14.19
CA ASN A 265 -1.50 -10.24 -15.15
C ASN A 265 -0.18 -10.73 -14.58
N VAL A 266 0.47 -9.89 -13.76
CA VAL A 266 1.73 -10.23 -13.09
C VAL A 266 1.51 -11.34 -12.08
N VAL A 267 0.46 -11.21 -11.25
CA VAL A 267 0.06 -12.24 -10.27
C VAL A 267 -0.22 -13.56 -10.95
N ARG A 268 -1.00 -13.55 -12.06
CA ARG A 268 -1.29 -14.77 -12.81
C ARG A 268 -0.04 -15.44 -13.41
N ARG A 269 0.96 -14.65 -13.87
CA ARG A 269 2.23 -15.22 -14.34
C ARG A 269 3.06 -15.80 -13.21
N ALA A 270 3.04 -15.17 -12.04
CA ALA A 270 3.71 -15.67 -10.85
C ALA A 270 3.10 -17.00 -10.40
N ASP A 271 1.77 -17.09 -10.38
CA ASP A 271 1.03 -18.31 -10.04
C ASP A 271 1.35 -19.47 -11.00
N PHE A 272 1.29 -19.23 -12.30
CA PHE A 272 1.67 -20.23 -13.31
C PHE A 272 3.12 -20.72 -13.15
N ALA A 273 4.05 -19.84 -12.81
CA ALA A 273 5.44 -20.19 -12.56
C ALA A 273 5.60 -21.04 -11.28
N GLY A 274 4.79 -20.80 -10.25
CA GLY A 274 4.76 -21.61 -9.02
C GLY A 274 4.26 -23.03 -9.25
N ALA A 275 3.18 -23.19 -10.01
CA ALA A 275 2.59 -24.48 -10.35
C ALA A 275 3.54 -25.41 -11.13
N ALA A 276 4.52 -24.85 -11.86
CA ALA A 276 5.54 -25.63 -12.61
C ALA A 276 6.76 -26.04 -11.76
N GLY A 277 6.72 -25.83 -10.43
CA GLY A 277 7.86 -25.94 -9.53
C GLY A 277 8.80 -24.76 -9.73
N TYR A 278 9.44 -24.23 -8.66
CA TYR A 278 10.25 -23.01 -8.65
C TYR A 278 10.74 -22.58 -10.04
N GLN A 279 9.98 -21.71 -10.72
CA GLN A 279 10.34 -21.15 -12.01
C GLN A 279 10.14 -19.62 -11.97
N TYR A 280 11.18 -18.92 -12.38
CA TYR A 280 11.14 -17.50 -12.67
C TYR A 280 10.60 -17.30 -14.08
N ALA A 281 9.38 -16.80 -14.22
CA ALA A 281 8.85 -16.35 -15.50
C ALA A 281 9.49 -15.00 -15.85
N GLY A 282 10.71 -15.04 -16.39
CA GLY A 282 11.33 -13.90 -17.05
C GLY A 282 10.52 -13.49 -18.28
N HIS A 283 10.70 -12.25 -18.74
CA HIS A 283 10.14 -11.76 -20.00
C HIS A 283 10.42 -12.80 -21.10
N GLY A 284 9.35 -13.26 -21.72
CA GLY A 284 9.47 -14.04 -22.96
C GLY A 284 10.40 -13.26 -23.93
N ARG A 285 11.31 -13.97 -24.54
CA ARG A 285 12.14 -13.43 -25.61
C ARG A 285 11.23 -12.74 -26.63
N LEU A 286 11.65 -11.55 -27.03
CA LEU A 286 11.15 -10.82 -28.19
C LEU A 286 11.06 -11.73 -29.42
#